data_87a94bd43c5afc7feebe0c3ea38c16c3
#
_entry.id   87a94bd43c5afc7feebe0c3ea38c16c3
#
_cell.length_a   1.000
_cell.length_b   1.000
_cell.length_c   1.000
_cell.angle_alpha   90.00
_cell.angle_beta   90.00
_cell.angle_gamma   90.00
#
_symmetry.space_group_name_H-M   'P 1'
#
loop_
_entity.id
_entity.type
_entity.pdbx_description
1 polymer ?
#
loop_
_entity_poly.entity_id
_entity_poly.type
_entity_poly.pdbx_seq_one_letter_code
_entity_poly.pdbx_strand_id
1 'polypeptide(L)'
;TDVPDYTLENLRNGVSAVLQNGTLFSGTIASNLRWGKPDATLDDMKAACAISCADEYIDRFPDGYETVLEQNAANLSGGQKQRLRIARAIIRHPKILILDDSTSAVDMATDEHIRRGLRTSLPGTTKIIIAQRIASIITCDRIIVLDEGKLSDIGTHTELMSRSRIYRDVYDSQMKQEV
;
A
#
# COMPACT_ATOMS: atom_id res chain seq x y z
N THR A 1 15.39 13.06 -16.75
CA THR A 1 14.52 14.25 -16.75
C THR A 1 14.25 14.62 -15.32
N ASP A 2 14.52 15.85 -14.91
CA ASP A 2 14.29 16.32 -13.56
C ASP A 2 12.78 16.55 -13.31
N VAL A 3 12.36 16.50 -12.04
CA VAL A 3 10.94 16.65 -11.65
C VAL A 3 10.31 17.95 -12.22
N PRO A 4 10.99 19.11 -12.23
CA PRO A 4 10.43 20.34 -12.79
C PRO A 4 10.13 20.29 -14.29
N ASP A 5 10.72 19.33 -15.02
CA ASP A 5 10.54 19.20 -16.48
C ASP A 5 9.26 18.42 -16.84
N TYR A 6 8.61 17.80 -15.85
CA TYR A 6 7.35 17.11 -16.05
C TYR A 6 6.15 18.06 -15.95
N THR A 7 5.13 17.84 -16.76
CA THR A 7 3.83 18.47 -16.49
C THR A 7 3.25 17.90 -15.20
N LEU A 8 2.51 18.71 -14.46
CA LEU A 8 1.87 18.29 -13.22
C LEU A 8 0.92 17.09 -13.44
N GLU A 9 0.29 17.02 -14.59
CA GLU A 9 -0.56 15.91 -14.99
C GLU A 9 0.23 14.61 -15.15
N ASN A 10 1.34 14.63 -15.88
CA ASN A 10 2.20 13.46 -16.06
C ASN A 10 2.78 12.98 -14.73
N LEU A 11 3.18 13.92 -13.86
CA LEU A 11 3.70 13.59 -12.54
C LEU A 11 2.63 12.88 -11.69
N ARG A 12 1.42 13.45 -11.63
CA ARG A 12 0.29 12.89 -10.87
C ARG A 12 -0.19 11.55 -11.43
N ASN A 13 -0.09 11.35 -12.74
CA ASN A 13 -0.40 10.07 -13.37
C ASN A 13 0.66 9.01 -13.10
N GLY A 14 1.92 9.41 -12.91
CA GLY A 14 3.03 8.50 -12.65
C GLY A 14 3.18 8.06 -11.18
N VAL A 15 2.62 8.82 -10.23
CA VAL A 15 2.79 8.59 -8.79
C VAL A 15 1.44 8.33 -8.13
N SER A 16 1.36 7.28 -7.33
CA SER A 16 0.21 7.03 -6.44
C SER A 16 0.69 6.90 -5.00
N ALA A 17 -0.12 7.37 -4.06
CA ALA A 17 0.17 7.25 -2.64
C ALA A 17 -1.03 6.72 -1.87
N VAL A 18 -0.78 5.81 -0.95
CA VAL A 18 -1.72 5.37 0.09
C VAL A 18 -1.22 5.92 1.40
N LEU A 19 -1.88 6.95 1.89
CA LEU A 19 -1.52 7.62 3.14
C LEU A 19 -2.18 6.92 4.33
N GLN A 20 -1.58 6.99 5.50
CA GLN A 20 -2.09 6.44 6.76
C GLN A 20 -3.55 6.83 7.01
N ASN A 21 -3.89 8.12 6.83
CA ASN A 21 -5.22 8.67 7.03
C ASN A 21 -5.96 8.98 5.73
N GLY A 22 -5.78 8.15 4.68
CA GLY A 22 -6.46 8.37 3.41
C GLY A 22 -7.99 8.25 3.52
N THR A 23 -8.72 9.09 2.79
CA THR A 23 -10.19 9.12 2.80
C THR A 23 -10.79 8.26 1.69
N LEU A 24 -11.87 7.56 1.99
CA LEU A 24 -12.82 7.02 1.03
C LEU A 24 -14.02 7.97 0.96
N PHE A 25 -14.54 8.16 -0.24
CA PHE A 25 -15.67 9.06 -0.48
C PHE A 25 -17.00 8.33 -0.40
N SER A 26 -18.06 9.04 -0.06
CA SER A 26 -19.42 8.54 -0.19
C SER A 26 -19.72 8.21 -1.67
N GLY A 27 -20.50 7.19 -1.90
CA GLY A 27 -20.78 6.64 -3.22
C GLY A 27 -20.49 5.14 -3.26
N THR A 28 -20.40 4.52 -4.42
CA THR A 28 -20.18 3.08 -4.51
C THR A 28 -18.71 2.71 -4.39
N ILE A 29 -18.40 1.43 -4.14
CA ILE A 29 -17.03 0.90 -4.23
C ILE A 29 -16.45 1.20 -5.61
N ALA A 30 -17.22 0.93 -6.68
CA ALA A 30 -16.80 1.23 -8.06
C ALA A 30 -16.49 2.72 -8.27
N SER A 31 -17.30 3.62 -7.73
CA SER A 31 -17.03 5.07 -7.82
C SER A 31 -15.73 5.46 -7.11
N ASN A 32 -15.45 4.85 -5.95
CA ASN A 32 -14.18 5.07 -5.24
C ASN A 32 -12.96 4.56 -6.02
N LEU A 33 -13.06 3.43 -6.70
CA LEU A 33 -11.99 2.92 -7.56
C LEU A 33 -11.75 3.82 -8.78
N ARG A 34 -12.83 4.38 -9.37
CA ARG A 34 -12.73 5.34 -10.49
C ARG A 34 -12.04 6.65 -10.13
N TRP A 35 -11.94 7.03 -8.85
CA TRP A 35 -11.04 8.11 -8.45
C TRP A 35 -9.57 7.80 -8.74
N GLY A 36 -9.19 6.53 -8.74
CA GLY A 36 -7.84 6.10 -9.16
C GLY A 36 -7.67 6.09 -10.68
N LYS A 37 -8.68 5.61 -11.43
CA LYS A 37 -8.71 5.50 -12.89
C LYS A 37 -10.15 5.76 -13.36
N PRO A 38 -10.46 6.97 -13.89
CA PRO A 38 -11.83 7.37 -14.23
C PRO A 38 -12.56 6.45 -15.22
N ASP A 39 -11.83 5.88 -16.17
CA ASP A 39 -12.28 4.94 -17.20
C ASP A 39 -12.11 3.47 -16.81
N ALA A 40 -11.91 3.18 -15.52
CA ALA A 40 -11.72 1.81 -15.05
C ALA A 40 -12.90 0.91 -15.41
N THR A 41 -12.59 -0.19 -16.08
CA THR A 41 -13.52 -1.27 -16.36
C THR A 41 -13.75 -2.13 -15.11
N LEU A 42 -14.78 -2.99 -15.13
CA LEU A 42 -14.98 -3.94 -14.04
C LEU A 42 -13.78 -4.91 -13.89
N ASP A 43 -13.15 -5.28 -14.99
CA ASP A 43 -11.97 -6.17 -14.96
C ASP A 43 -10.76 -5.47 -14.34
N ASP A 44 -10.54 -4.18 -14.64
CA ASP A 44 -9.52 -3.38 -13.95
C ASP A 44 -9.76 -3.34 -12.43
N MET A 45 -11.02 -3.15 -12.02
CA MET A 45 -11.41 -3.12 -10.60
C MET A 45 -11.15 -4.45 -9.92
N LYS A 46 -11.57 -5.56 -10.56
CA LYS A 46 -11.34 -6.91 -10.05
C LYS A 46 -9.85 -7.22 -9.92
N ALA A 47 -9.05 -6.91 -10.93
CA ALA A 47 -7.60 -7.11 -10.89
C ALA A 47 -6.94 -6.33 -9.75
N ALA A 48 -7.29 -5.06 -9.56
CA ALA A 48 -6.75 -4.25 -8.48
C ALA A 48 -7.21 -4.74 -7.10
N CYS A 49 -8.48 -5.16 -6.97
CA CYS A 49 -9.02 -5.69 -5.73
C CYS A 49 -8.42 -7.05 -5.35
N ALA A 50 -8.15 -7.93 -6.32
CA ALA A 50 -7.46 -9.20 -6.07
C ALA A 50 -6.05 -8.99 -5.52
N ILE A 51 -5.29 -8.00 -6.03
CA ILE A 51 -3.96 -7.66 -5.50
C ILE A 51 -4.04 -7.15 -4.06
N SER A 52 -5.05 -6.34 -3.75
CA SER A 52 -5.24 -5.76 -2.42
C SER A 52 -6.06 -6.63 -1.45
N CYS A 53 -6.50 -7.83 -1.88
CA CYS A 53 -7.43 -8.71 -1.17
C CYS A 53 -8.79 -8.05 -0.84
N ALA A 54 -9.17 -6.98 -1.56
CA ALA A 54 -10.45 -6.32 -1.35
C ALA A 54 -11.63 -7.13 -1.91
N ASP A 55 -11.40 -7.95 -2.92
CA ASP A 55 -12.35 -8.90 -3.52
C ASP A 55 -12.95 -9.85 -2.47
N GLU A 56 -12.18 -10.31 -1.50
CA GLU A 56 -12.62 -11.24 -0.46
C GLU A 56 -13.88 -10.78 0.29
N TYR A 57 -14.04 -9.47 0.50
CA TYR A 57 -15.22 -8.93 1.17
C TYR A 57 -16.21 -8.30 0.19
N ILE A 58 -15.74 -7.76 -0.95
CA ILE A 58 -16.62 -7.19 -1.97
C ILE A 58 -17.55 -8.26 -2.52
N ASP A 59 -17.05 -9.46 -2.79
CA ASP A 59 -17.82 -10.59 -3.32
C ASP A 59 -18.88 -11.11 -2.33
N ARG A 60 -18.78 -10.74 -1.05
CA ARG A 60 -19.77 -11.08 -0.01
C ARG A 60 -20.90 -10.05 0.11
N PHE A 61 -20.73 -8.87 -0.47
CA PHE A 61 -21.77 -7.85 -0.45
C PHE A 61 -22.83 -8.16 -1.51
N PRO A 62 -24.14 -8.00 -1.20
CA PRO A 62 -25.21 -8.27 -2.16
C PRO A 62 -25.06 -7.49 -3.47
N ASP A 63 -24.61 -6.23 -3.38
CA ASP A 63 -24.46 -5.34 -4.52
C ASP A 63 -23.03 -5.31 -5.07
N GLY A 64 -22.09 -6.13 -4.53
CA GLY A 64 -20.71 -6.23 -4.98
C GLY A 64 -20.05 -4.86 -5.10
N TYR A 65 -19.54 -4.51 -6.30
CA TYR A 65 -18.89 -3.23 -6.56
C TYR A 65 -19.84 -2.01 -6.52
N GLU A 66 -21.14 -2.21 -6.63
CA GLU A 66 -22.14 -1.14 -6.50
C GLU A 66 -22.60 -0.92 -5.05
N THR A 67 -22.03 -1.66 -4.10
CA THR A 67 -22.25 -1.43 -2.67
C THR A 67 -21.95 0.00 -2.30
N VAL A 68 -22.94 0.68 -1.69
CA VAL A 68 -22.83 2.08 -1.28
C VAL A 68 -21.98 2.20 -0.02
N LEU A 69 -21.00 3.06 -0.05
CA LEU A 69 -20.18 3.46 1.08
C LEU A 69 -20.77 4.70 1.75
N GLU A 70 -20.99 4.62 3.05
CA GLU A 70 -21.41 5.73 3.88
C GLU A 70 -20.29 6.79 3.99
N GLN A 71 -20.58 7.89 4.67
CA GLN A 71 -19.59 8.94 4.91
C GLN A 71 -18.32 8.34 5.56
N ASN A 72 -17.14 8.61 4.96
CA ASN A 72 -15.87 8.02 5.37
C ASN A 72 -15.86 6.47 5.35
N ALA A 73 -16.75 5.87 4.56
CA ALA A 73 -16.95 4.43 4.49
C ALA A 73 -17.20 3.80 5.87
N ALA A 74 -18.07 4.42 6.70
CA ALA A 74 -18.32 4.00 8.09
C ALA A 74 -18.79 2.54 8.19
N ASN A 75 -19.41 2.03 7.13
CA ASN A 75 -19.86 0.63 7.00
C ASN A 75 -18.75 -0.37 6.63
N LEU A 76 -17.48 0.07 6.52
CA LEU A 76 -16.32 -0.81 6.33
C LEU A 76 -15.43 -0.84 7.58
N SER A 77 -14.83 -2.01 7.87
CA SER A 77 -13.77 -2.13 8.87
C SER A 77 -12.49 -1.37 8.45
N GLY A 78 -11.59 -1.10 9.41
CA GLY A 78 -10.31 -0.43 9.13
C GLY A 78 -9.48 -1.14 8.06
N GLY A 79 -9.35 -2.47 8.17
CA GLY A 79 -8.63 -3.29 7.20
C GLY A 79 -9.30 -3.32 5.81
N GLN A 80 -10.64 -3.34 5.74
CA GLN A 80 -11.37 -3.23 4.48
C GLN A 80 -11.13 -1.86 3.81
N LYS A 81 -11.19 -0.78 4.58
CA LYS A 81 -10.87 0.57 4.08
C LYS A 81 -9.46 0.64 3.51
N GLN A 82 -8.47 0.09 4.21
CA GLN A 82 -7.08 0.09 3.74
C GLN A 82 -6.91 -0.70 2.45
N ARG A 83 -7.46 -1.90 2.36
CA ARG A 83 -7.45 -2.73 1.15
C ARG A 83 -8.07 -2.01 -0.04
N LEU A 84 -9.19 -1.32 0.14
CA LEU A 84 -9.83 -0.54 -0.93
C LEU A 84 -9.00 0.68 -1.35
N ARG A 85 -8.32 1.36 -0.40
CA ARG A 85 -7.39 2.46 -0.73
C ARG A 85 -6.19 1.98 -1.53
N ILE A 86 -5.65 0.81 -1.20
CA ILE A 86 -4.56 0.17 -1.96
C ILE A 86 -5.05 -0.14 -3.37
N ALA A 87 -6.23 -0.79 -3.54
CA ALA A 87 -6.83 -1.06 -4.84
C ALA A 87 -6.95 0.21 -5.68
N ARG A 88 -7.50 1.29 -5.09
CA ARG A 88 -7.62 2.60 -5.75
C ARG A 88 -6.30 3.21 -6.20
N ALA A 89 -5.23 3.00 -5.43
CA ALA A 89 -3.92 3.54 -5.75
C ALA A 89 -3.22 2.77 -6.88
N ILE A 90 -3.43 1.45 -6.96
CA ILE A 90 -2.75 0.59 -7.93
C ILE A 90 -3.49 0.41 -9.26
N ILE A 91 -4.80 0.71 -9.31
CA ILE A 91 -5.66 0.49 -10.49
C ILE A 91 -5.17 1.20 -11.76
N ARG A 92 -4.40 2.29 -11.61
CA ARG A 92 -3.80 3.03 -12.74
C ARG A 92 -2.42 2.54 -13.15
N HIS A 93 -1.89 1.49 -12.50
CA HIS A 93 -0.53 0.99 -12.72
C HIS A 93 0.55 2.09 -12.62
N PRO A 94 0.71 2.74 -11.47
CA PRO A 94 1.63 3.86 -11.31
C PRO A 94 3.09 3.42 -11.52
N LYS A 95 3.96 4.36 -11.90
CA LYS A 95 5.41 4.14 -11.97
C LYS A 95 6.05 4.13 -10.59
N ILE A 96 5.50 4.93 -9.66
CA ILE A 96 5.92 5.02 -8.26
C ILE A 96 4.69 4.84 -7.38
N LEU A 97 4.74 3.89 -6.46
CA LEU A 97 3.73 3.64 -5.45
C LEU A 97 4.31 3.90 -4.06
N ILE A 98 3.73 4.84 -3.33
CA ILE A 98 4.09 5.15 -1.95
C ILE A 98 3.03 4.53 -1.04
N LEU A 99 3.48 3.70 -0.08
CA LEU A 99 2.65 3.05 0.93
C LEU A 99 3.09 3.55 2.30
N ASP A 100 2.33 4.48 2.88
CA ASP A 100 2.64 5.09 4.17
C ASP A 100 1.79 4.44 5.26
N ASP A 101 2.40 3.52 6.03
CA ASP A 101 1.77 2.69 7.08
C ASP A 101 0.42 2.08 6.64
N SER A 102 0.35 1.74 5.36
CA SER A 102 -0.89 1.43 4.66
C SER A 102 -1.43 0.02 4.93
N THR A 103 -0.73 -0.80 5.72
CA THR A 103 -1.15 -2.16 6.09
C THR A 103 -1.22 -2.37 7.60
N SER A 104 -1.09 -1.32 8.40
CA SER A 104 -1.09 -1.41 9.88
C SER A 104 -2.39 -1.96 10.48
N ALA A 105 -3.54 -1.71 9.83
CA ALA A 105 -4.85 -2.24 10.24
C ALA A 105 -5.23 -3.59 9.58
N VAL A 106 -4.30 -4.18 8.83
CA VAL A 106 -4.49 -5.48 8.16
C VAL A 106 -3.73 -6.55 8.95
N ASP A 107 -4.26 -7.76 9.01
CA ASP A 107 -3.55 -8.89 9.62
C ASP A 107 -2.30 -9.29 8.81
N MET A 108 -1.37 -10.01 9.46
CA MET A 108 -0.07 -10.33 8.87
C MET A 108 -0.16 -11.18 7.60
N ALA A 109 -1.10 -12.13 7.53
CA ALA A 109 -1.25 -13.01 6.38
C ALA A 109 -1.76 -12.23 5.17
N THR A 110 -2.74 -11.36 5.38
CA THR A 110 -3.27 -10.47 4.33
C THR A 110 -2.21 -9.45 3.88
N ASP A 111 -1.41 -8.87 4.80
CA ASP A 111 -0.31 -7.96 4.46
C ASP A 111 0.74 -8.64 3.59
N GLU A 112 1.13 -9.87 3.93
CA GLU A 112 2.06 -10.66 3.11
C GLU A 112 1.50 -10.95 1.72
N HIS A 113 0.21 -11.29 1.63
CA HIS A 113 -0.46 -11.54 0.36
C HIS A 113 -0.47 -10.27 -0.53
N ILE A 114 -0.84 -9.13 0.03
CA ILE A 114 -0.82 -7.83 -0.67
C ILE A 114 0.59 -7.54 -1.18
N ARG A 115 1.63 -7.66 -0.34
CA ARG A 115 3.02 -7.40 -0.74
C ARG A 115 3.50 -8.33 -1.85
N ARG A 116 3.14 -9.61 -1.78
CA ARG A 116 3.43 -10.57 -2.84
C ARG A 116 2.73 -10.19 -4.13
N GLY A 117 1.43 -9.87 -4.08
CA GLY A 117 0.64 -9.41 -5.22
C GLY A 117 1.23 -8.14 -5.86
N LEU A 118 1.64 -7.15 -5.05
CA LEU A 118 2.30 -5.94 -5.54
C LEU A 118 3.64 -6.24 -6.26
N ARG A 119 4.41 -7.22 -5.79
CA ARG A 119 5.67 -7.62 -6.46
C ARG A 119 5.42 -8.29 -7.79
N THR A 120 4.49 -9.25 -7.83
CA THR A 120 4.25 -10.08 -9.01
C THR A 120 3.45 -9.37 -10.09
N SER A 121 2.44 -8.58 -9.70
CA SER A 121 1.52 -7.93 -10.65
C SER A 121 1.96 -6.53 -11.08
N LEU A 122 2.87 -5.89 -10.34
CA LEU A 122 3.40 -4.57 -10.65
C LEU A 122 4.94 -4.56 -10.70
N PRO A 123 5.58 -5.39 -11.55
CA PRO A 123 7.06 -5.53 -11.55
C PRO A 123 7.77 -4.25 -11.98
N GLY A 124 7.13 -3.41 -12.82
CA GLY A 124 7.70 -2.15 -13.32
C GLY A 124 7.45 -0.93 -12.42
N THR A 125 6.81 -1.12 -11.25
CA THR A 125 6.51 -0.03 -10.31
C THR A 125 7.58 0.04 -9.23
N THR A 126 8.17 1.20 -9.01
CA THR A 126 8.99 1.47 -7.82
C THR A 126 8.08 1.61 -6.61
N LYS A 127 8.31 0.80 -5.57
CA LYS A 127 7.50 0.80 -4.35
C LYS A 127 8.29 1.39 -3.21
N ILE A 128 7.78 2.46 -2.61
CA ILE A 128 8.33 3.09 -1.39
C ILE A 128 7.39 2.71 -0.25
N ILE A 129 7.88 1.89 0.68
CA ILE A 129 7.09 1.39 1.79
C ILE A 129 7.61 2.03 3.07
N ILE A 130 6.75 2.79 3.74
CA ILE A 130 7.00 3.32 5.08
C ILE A 130 6.22 2.41 6.02
N ALA A 131 6.91 1.72 6.90
CA ALA A 131 6.31 0.76 7.80
C ALA A 131 6.92 0.84 9.20
N GLN A 132 6.08 0.63 10.19
CA GLN A 132 6.50 0.52 11.59
C GLN A 132 6.97 -0.91 11.90
N ARG A 133 6.45 -1.92 11.18
CA ARG A 133 6.83 -3.34 11.38
C ARG A 133 7.97 -3.71 10.44
N ILE A 134 9.08 -4.19 10.99
CA ILE A 134 10.21 -4.68 10.19
C ILE A 134 9.79 -5.88 9.32
N ALA A 135 8.92 -6.75 9.78
CA ALA A 135 8.37 -7.87 9.01
C ALA A 135 7.81 -7.42 7.63
N SER A 136 7.27 -6.20 7.55
CA SER A 136 6.74 -5.65 6.30
C SER A 136 7.80 -5.22 5.29
N ILE A 137 9.05 -5.04 5.69
CA ILE A 137 10.13 -4.53 4.84
C ILE A 137 11.32 -5.47 4.66
N ILE A 138 11.37 -6.59 5.37
CA ILE A 138 12.48 -7.57 5.31
C ILE A 138 12.79 -8.00 3.86
N THR A 139 11.77 -8.12 3.02
CA THR A 139 11.90 -8.58 1.63
C THR A 139 12.09 -7.44 0.62
N CYS A 140 12.29 -6.19 1.06
CA CYS A 140 12.58 -5.07 0.19
C CYS A 140 14.00 -5.15 -0.36
N ASP A 141 14.20 -4.67 -1.59
CA ASP A 141 15.51 -4.63 -2.25
C ASP A 141 16.49 -3.72 -1.48
N ARG A 142 15.96 -2.65 -0.87
CA ARG A 142 16.71 -1.72 -0.02
C ARG A 142 15.83 -1.21 1.12
N ILE A 143 16.44 -1.11 2.28
CA ILE A 143 15.84 -0.55 3.50
C ILE A 143 16.64 0.69 3.88
N ILE A 144 15.95 1.79 4.12
CA ILE A 144 16.52 3.05 4.58
C ILE A 144 16.21 3.17 6.07
N VAL A 145 17.26 3.31 6.88
CA VAL A 145 17.15 3.54 8.33
C VAL A 145 17.31 5.02 8.60
N LEU A 146 16.28 5.62 9.19
CA LEU A 146 16.31 7.02 9.61
C LEU A 146 16.42 7.09 11.14
N ASP A 147 17.26 7.99 11.62
CA ASP A 147 17.44 8.28 13.03
C ASP A 147 17.51 9.78 13.24
N GLU A 148 16.71 10.32 14.17
CA GLU A 148 16.58 11.76 14.42
C GLU A 148 16.41 12.62 13.15
N GLY A 149 15.65 12.10 12.17
CA GLY A 149 15.39 12.79 10.88
C GLY A 149 16.55 12.76 9.90
N LYS A 150 17.62 11.99 10.17
CA LYS A 150 18.78 11.83 9.29
C LYS A 150 18.90 10.41 8.78
N LEU A 151 19.50 10.27 7.61
CA LEU A 151 19.89 8.96 7.08
C LEU A 151 20.98 8.35 7.97
N SER A 152 20.65 7.24 8.65
CA SER A 152 21.60 6.51 9.49
C SER A 152 22.28 5.39 8.71
N ASP A 153 21.53 4.58 7.98
CA ASP A 153 22.07 3.47 7.19
C ASP A 153 21.15 3.14 6.00
N ILE A 154 21.68 2.40 5.02
CA ILE A 154 20.90 1.91 3.86
C ILE A 154 21.47 0.56 3.40
N GLY A 155 20.61 -0.45 3.26
CA GLY A 155 21.05 -1.78 2.80
C GLY A 155 19.89 -2.77 2.72
N THR A 156 20.21 -4.01 2.42
CA THR A 156 19.30 -5.15 2.55
C THR A 156 19.12 -5.50 4.02
N HIS A 157 18.09 -6.29 4.34
CA HIS A 157 17.90 -6.81 5.69
C HIS A 157 19.17 -7.47 6.25
N THR A 158 19.79 -8.36 5.50
CA THR A 158 21.00 -9.09 5.92
C THR A 158 22.18 -8.15 6.21
N GLU A 159 22.40 -7.16 5.34
CA GLU A 159 23.46 -6.17 5.53
C GLU A 159 23.21 -5.32 6.78
N LEU A 160 21.98 -4.85 6.98
CA LEU A 160 21.63 -4.03 8.13
C LEU A 160 21.69 -4.83 9.45
N MET A 161 21.28 -6.08 9.44
CA MET A 161 21.44 -6.98 10.59
C MET A 161 22.91 -7.17 10.96
N SER A 162 23.83 -7.12 10.02
CA SER A 162 25.27 -7.28 10.31
C SER A 162 25.92 -6.01 10.85
N ARG A 163 25.53 -4.82 10.38
CA ARG A 163 26.27 -3.57 10.65
C ARG A 163 25.48 -2.47 11.35
N SER A 164 24.16 -2.41 11.18
CA SER A 164 23.34 -1.35 11.78
C SER A 164 22.84 -1.75 13.17
N ARG A 165 23.36 -1.09 14.21
CA ARG A 165 22.90 -1.31 15.58
C ARG A 165 21.43 -0.92 15.73
N ILE A 166 21.05 0.24 15.23
CA ILE A 166 19.67 0.77 15.32
C ILE A 166 18.68 -0.22 14.71
N TYR A 167 18.99 -0.74 13.51
CA TYR A 167 18.13 -1.70 12.82
C TYR A 167 17.97 -2.98 13.62
N ARG A 168 19.07 -3.53 14.19
CA ARG A 168 19.02 -4.73 15.04
C ARG A 168 18.20 -4.50 16.30
N ASP A 169 18.43 -3.39 16.99
CA ASP A 169 17.72 -3.08 18.23
C ASP A 169 16.19 -3.02 18.00
N VAL A 170 15.76 -2.43 16.88
CA VAL A 170 14.33 -2.40 16.48
C VAL A 170 13.84 -3.80 16.12
N TYR A 171 14.60 -4.56 15.34
CA TYR A 171 14.24 -5.94 14.96
C TYR A 171 14.06 -6.82 16.19
N ASP A 172 15.05 -6.85 17.10
CA ASP A 172 15.02 -7.66 18.32
C ASP A 172 13.87 -7.25 19.25
N SER A 173 13.57 -5.95 19.32
CA SER A 173 12.44 -5.45 20.10
C SER A 173 11.09 -5.96 19.58
N GLN A 174 10.91 -6.02 18.26
CA GLN A 174 9.66 -6.47 17.64
C GLN A 174 9.51 -7.99 17.72
N MET A 175 10.60 -8.74 17.50
CA MET A 175 10.57 -10.22 17.59
C MET A 175 10.28 -10.72 19.00
N LYS A 176 10.67 -9.98 20.05
CA LYS A 176 10.37 -10.32 21.45
C LYS A 176 8.92 -10.09 21.84
N GLN A 177 8.18 -9.26 21.10
CA GLN A 177 6.76 -8.97 21.39
C GLN A 177 5.80 -9.98 20.71
N GLU A 178 6.31 -10.80 19.79
CA GLU A 178 5.53 -11.83 19.08
C GLU A 178 5.59 -13.21 19.75
N VAL A 179 6.30 -13.36 20.87
CA VAL A 179 6.39 -14.56 21.72
C VAL A 179 5.58 -14.35 22.99
#